data_8407c1349b05e4ae24d12c44a6ef1519
#
_entry.id   8407c1349b05e4ae24d12c44a6ef1519
#
_cell.length_a   1.000
_cell.length_b   1.000
_cell.length_c   1.000
_cell.angle_alpha   90.00
_cell.angle_beta   90.00
_cell.angle_gamma   90.00
#
_symmetry.space_group_name_H-M   'P 1'
#
loop_
_entity.id
_entity.type
_entity.pdbx_description
1 polymer ?
#
loop_
_entity_poly.entity_id
_entity_poly.type
_entity_poly.pdbx_seq_one_letter_code
_entity_poly.pdbx_strand_id
1 'polypeptide(L)'
;MSYHQPAYPGNFPRRALLGVACAAAALVPLGFGILPVAQASAQSAASNAAQDIADTWQGTLHAGQDLRTVVKITKDAGGYKALFYSIDQGGQPLPVTSVTLQGTNVKMELKMISGTYEGKLSADGKTIVGNWSQGPNPLPLTLTRATPETEWSIPAPPPVIPPMAADANPSFEVATIKPTKPDEQRKLLIVRGRLFETVNTSLNDLLSFA
;
A
#
# COMPACT_ATOMS: atom_id res chain seq x y z
N MET A 1 -29.81 40.69 -8.43
CA MET A 1 -28.44 40.80 -8.98
C MET A 1 -28.20 39.60 -9.89
N SER A 2 -28.36 39.85 -11.18
CA SER A 2 -28.29 38.82 -12.22
C SER A 2 -26.85 38.71 -12.70
N TYR A 3 -26.25 37.52 -12.65
CA TYR A 3 -24.95 37.26 -13.27
C TYR A 3 -25.13 36.68 -14.66
N HIS A 4 -24.62 37.43 -15.60
CA HIS A 4 -24.60 37.17 -17.03
C HIS A 4 -23.48 36.16 -17.35
N GLN A 5 -23.80 35.08 -18.06
CA GLN A 5 -22.82 34.18 -18.68
C GLN A 5 -22.48 34.67 -20.11
N PRO A 6 -21.20 34.72 -20.50
CA PRO A 6 -20.83 34.91 -21.89
C PRO A 6 -20.81 33.60 -22.67
N ALA A 7 -21.49 33.61 -23.79
CA ALA A 7 -21.47 32.58 -24.84
C ALA A 7 -20.16 32.67 -25.63
N TYR A 8 -19.51 31.53 -25.90
CA TYR A 8 -18.44 31.41 -26.89
C TYR A 8 -18.96 30.70 -28.13
N PRO A 9 -18.85 31.28 -29.31
CA PRO A 9 -19.04 30.59 -30.57
C PRO A 9 -17.71 30.14 -31.16
N GLY A 10 -17.48 28.84 -31.25
CA GLY A 10 -16.32 28.25 -31.91
C GLY A 10 -16.73 27.48 -33.15
N ASN A 11 -16.65 28.14 -34.27
CA ASN A 11 -16.83 27.61 -35.61
C ASN A 11 -15.57 26.84 -36.03
N PHE A 12 -15.66 25.54 -36.34
CA PHE A 12 -14.59 24.79 -37.01
C PHE A 12 -15.01 24.46 -38.46
N PRO A 13 -14.20 24.80 -39.45
CA PRO A 13 -14.52 24.50 -40.86
C PRO A 13 -14.20 23.04 -41.21
N ARG A 14 -15.17 22.39 -41.82
CA ARG A 14 -15.00 21.12 -42.53
C ARG A 14 -14.12 21.36 -43.75
N ARG A 15 -12.98 20.70 -43.84
CA ARG A 15 -12.24 20.54 -45.10
C ARG A 15 -12.43 19.12 -45.61
N ALA A 16 -13.23 19.02 -46.66
CA ALA A 16 -13.28 17.91 -47.58
C ALA A 16 -12.02 17.94 -48.46
N LEU A 17 -11.37 16.82 -48.61
CA LEU A 17 -10.41 16.62 -49.69
C LEU A 17 -10.75 15.32 -50.43
N LEU A 18 -11.24 15.54 -51.63
CA LEU A 18 -11.39 14.56 -52.71
C LEU A 18 -10.00 14.16 -53.25
N GLY A 19 -9.91 12.95 -53.70
CA GLY A 19 -9.19 12.65 -54.93
C GLY A 19 -8.00 11.71 -54.74
N VAL A 20 -8.02 10.64 -55.31
CA VAL A 20 -7.45 10.19 -56.58
C VAL A 20 -7.28 8.67 -56.54
N ALA A 21 -8.05 8.01 -57.37
CA ALA A 21 -7.87 6.61 -57.75
C ALA A 21 -6.67 6.51 -58.70
N CYS A 22 -5.71 5.64 -58.38
CA CYS A 22 -4.77 5.09 -59.37
C CYS A 22 -4.81 3.58 -59.31
N ALA A 23 -5.42 2.99 -60.31
CA ALA A 23 -5.31 1.58 -60.63
C ALA A 23 -3.93 1.32 -61.26
N ALA A 24 -3.18 0.43 -60.69
CA ALA A 24 -2.03 -0.20 -61.38
C ALA A 24 -2.07 -1.70 -61.09
N ALA A 25 -2.42 -2.44 -62.12
CA ALA A 25 -2.25 -3.89 -62.14
C ALA A 25 -0.77 -4.26 -62.36
N ALA A 26 -0.23 -5.13 -61.55
CA ALA A 26 1.02 -5.82 -61.81
C ALA A 26 1.13 -7.14 -61.05
N LEU A 27 1.07 -8.24 -61.75
CA LEU A 27 1.87 -9.49 -61.66
C LEU A 27 2.10 -10.09 -60.27
N VAL A 28 1.48 -11.27 -60.09
CA VAL A 28 1.74 -12.28 -59.09
C VAL A 28 3.11 -12.97 -59.39
N PRO A 29 4.04 -13.10 -58.43
CA PRO A 29 4.90 -14.25 -58.34
C PRO A 29 4.46 -15.14 -57.15
N LEU A 30 4.22 -16.42 -57.43
CA LEU A 30 4.16 -17.49 -56.46
C LEU A 30 5.52 -17.57 -55.74
N GLY A 31 5.61 -17.02 -54.56
CA GLY A 31 6.74 -17.20 -53.65
C GLY A 31 6.21 -17.86 -52.36
N PHE A 32 6.65 -19.12 -52.15
CA PHE A 32 6.51 -19.80 -50.85
C PHE A 32 7.20 -18.96 -49.79
N GLY A 33 6.47 -18.14 -49.07
CA GLY A 33 6.90 -17.35 -47.93
C GLY A 33 6.70 -18.14 -46.63
N ILE A 34 7.76 -18.63 -46.05
CA ILE A 34 7.83 -19.18 -44.74
C ILE A 34 7.49 -18.02 -43.78
N LEU A 35 6.34 -18.06 -43.13
CA LEU A 35 5.95 -17.11 -42.10
C LEU A 35 6.78 -17.37 -40.82
N PRO A 36 7.43 -16.38 -40.23
CA PRO A 36 8.12 -16.56 -38.95
C PRO A 36 7.07 -16.60 -37.81
N VAL A 37 6.80 -17.79 -37.27
CA VAL A 37 5.96 -18.06 -36.11
C VAL A 37 6.66 -17.72 -34.77
N ALA A 38 7.76 -16.95 -34.79
CA ALA A 38 8.63 -16.80 -33.61
C ALA A 38 8.35 -15.55 -32.73
N GLN A 39 7.35 -14.70 -33.01
CA GLN A 39 7.16 -13.46 -32.25
C GLN A 39 6.06 -13.47 -31.18
N ALA A 40 5.18 -14.47 -31.16
CA ALA A 40 4.09 -14.54 -30.19
C ALA A 40 4.54 -14.96 -28.77
N SER A 41 5.63 -15.71 -28.66
CA SER A 41 6.07 -16.28 -27.37
C SER A 41 6.81 -15.30 -26.47
N ALA A 42 7.52 -14.32 -27.04
CA ALA A 42 8.28 -13.35 -26.25
C ALA A 42 7.38 -12.29 -25.59
N GLN A 43 6.29 -11.92 -26.24
CA GLN A 43 5.35 -10.93 -25.73
C GLN A 43 4.49 -11.48 -24.59
N SER A 44 4.18 -12.77 -24.62
CA SER A 44 3.45 -13.44 -23.55
C SER A 44 4.30 -13.64 -22.28
N ALA A 45 5.60 -13.90 -22.42
CA ALA A 45 6.52 -14.02 -21.29
C ALA A 45 6.81 -12.68 -20.61
N ALA A 46 6.95 -11.61 -21.38
CA ALA A 46 7.12 -10.26 -20.85
C ALA A 46 5.86 -9.75 -20.13
N SER A 47 4.67 -10.08 -20.65
CA SER A 47 3.38 -9.77 -20.02
C SER A 47 3.19 -10.50 -18.67
N ASN A 48 3.64 -11.76 -18.57
CA ASN A 48 3.53 -12.53 -17.33
C ASN A 48 4.53 -12.08 -16.26
N ALA A 49 5.71 -11.62 -16.63
CA ALA A 49 6.69 -11.05 -15.70
C ALA A 49 6.23 -9.69 -15.14
N ALA A 50 5.55 -8.89 -15.96
CA ALA A 50 4.99 -7.59 -15.55
C ALA A 50 3.78 -7.73 -14.62
N GLN A 51 3.14 -8.90 -14.57
CA GLN A 51 1.96 -9.16 -13.74
C GLN A 51 2.30 -9.78 -12.37
N ASP A 52 3.57 -10.12 -12.08
CA ASP A 52 3.97 -10.62 -10.77
C ASP A 52 4.14 -9.44 -9.80
N ILE A 53 3.43 -9.51 -8.67
CA ILE A 53 3.47 -8.50 -7.61
C ILE A 53 4.38 -8.89 -6.44
N ALA A 54 5.04 -10.04 -6.51
CA ALA A 54 6.00 -10.45 -5.47
C ALA A 54 7.21 -9.53 -5.48
N ASP A 55 7.28 -8.62 -4.51
CA ASP A 55 8.35 -7.63 -4.33
C ASP A 55 8.11 -6.78 -3.09
N THR A 56 8.98 -5.78 -2.86
CA THR A 56 8.76 -4.71 -1.88
C THR A 56 8.07 -3.52 -2.55
N TRP A 57 6.97 -3.10 -1.95
CA TRP A 57 6.17 -1.96 -2.38
C TRP A 57 6.15 -0.89 -1.30
N GLN A 58 6.17 0.38 -1.67
CA GLN A 58 6.17 1.48 -0.73
C GLN A 58 5.34 2.66 -1.21
N GLY A 59 4.73 3.39 -0.28
CA GLY A 59 3.90 4.54 -0.57
C GLY A 59 3.53 5.29 0.70
N THR A 60 3.09 6.54 0.56
CA THR A 60 2.67 7.38 1.67
C THR A 60 1.15 7.46 1.73
N LEU A 61 0.59 7.08 2.87
CA LEU A 61 -0.83 7.22 3.16
C LEU A 61 -1.07 8.55 3.88
N HIS A 62 -1.92 9.40 3.33
CA HIS A 62 -2.28 10.70 3.92
C HIS A 62 -3.53 10.55 4.80
N ALA A 63 -3.34 10.26 6.07
CA ALA A 63 -4.41 10.00 7.06
C ALA A 63 -4.43 11.06 8.17
N GLY A 64 -4.55 12.34 7.79
CA GLY A 64 -4.38 13.48 8.72
C GLY A 64 -2.92 13.79 9.03
N GLN A 65 -2.05 12.84 8.87
CA GLN A 65 -0.59 12.91 8.84
C GLN A 65 -0.07 11.97 7.75
N ASP A 66 1.16 12.15 7.34
CA ASP A 66 1.82 11.30 6.36
C ASP A 66 2.34 10.03 7.03
N LEU A 67 1.85 8.88 6.60
CA LEU A 67 2.24 7.57 7.08
C LEU A 67 2.96 6.81 5.97
N ARG A 68 4.27 6.65 6.11
CA ARG A 68 5.05 5.83 5.18
C ARG A 68 4.72 4.37 5.38
N THR A 69 4.34 3.74 4.30
CA THR A 69 3.87 2.36 4.27
C THR A 69 4.78 1.51 3.38
N VAL A 70 5.19 0.36 3.88
CA VAL A 70 5.91 -0.66 3.10
C VAL A 70 5.12 -1.95 3.11
N VAL A 71 5.00 -2.59 1.96
CA VAL A 71 4.35 -3.90 1.79
C VAL A 71 5.34 -4.86 1.14
N LYS A 72 5.74 -5.90 1.86
CA LYS A 72 6.59 -6.97 1.32
C LYS A 72 5.71 -8.12 0.90
N ILE A 73 5.61 -8.34 -0.42
CA ILE A 73 4.83 -9.42 -1.01
C ILE A 73 5.76 -10.53 -1.44
N THR A 74 5.47 -11.74 -1.03
CA THR A 74 6.15 -12.97 -1.44
C THR A 74 5.17 -13.89 -2.15
N LYS A 75 5.70 -14.78 -2.98
CA LYS A 75 4.90 -15.78 -3.69
C LYS A 75 5.43 -17.16 -3.37
N ASP A 76 4.53 -18.07 -3.02
CA ASP A 76 4.83 -19.48 -2.82
C ASP A 76 3.84 -20.37 -3.60
N ALA A 77 3.91 -21.70 -3.39
CA ALA A 77 3.00 -22.63 -4.03
C ALA A 77 1.51 -22.42 -3.67
N GLY A 78 1.23 -21.75 -2.56
CA GLY A 78 -0.14 -21.42 -2.10
C GLY A 78 -0.63 -20.05 -2.57
N GLY A 79 0.17 -19.30 -3.33
CA GLY A 79 -0.18 -17.97 -3.83
C GLY A 79 0.65 -16.84 -3.19
N TYR A 80 0.05 -15.65 -3.11
CA TYR A 80 0.73 -14.50 -2.53
C TYR A 80 0.52 -14.42 -1.02
N LYS A 81 1.60 -14.05 -0.31
CA LYS A 81 1.61 -13.66 1.10
C LYS A 81 2.23 -12.28 1.22
N ALA A 82 1.84 -11.51 2.22
CA ALA A 82 2.43 -10.21 2.45
C ALA A 82 2.54 -9.84 3.92
N LEU A 83 3.51 -8.96 4.20
CA LEU A 83 3.65 -8.23 5.45
C LEU A 83 3.51 -6.73 5.15
N PHE A 84 2.67 -6.08 5.92
CA PHE A 84 2.43 -4.65 5.85
C PHE A 84 3.12 -3.96 7.01
N TYR A 85 3.76 -2.82 6.75
CA TYR A 85 4.49 -2.03 7.74
C TYR A 85 4.05 -0.57 7.64
N SER A 86 3.65 0.02 8.75
CA SER A 86 3.54 1.48 8.88
C SER A 86 4.77 1.98 9.62
N ILE A 87 5.72 2.56 8.88
CA ILE A 87 7.04 2.96 9.43
C ILE A 87 6.88 3.98 10.54
N ASP A 88 6.05 4.98 10.33
CA ASP A 88 5.85 6.09 11.24
C ASP A 88 4.99 5.73 12.47
N GLN A 89 4.42 4.52 12.47
CA GLN A 89 3.68 3.94 13.59
C GLN A 89 4.44 2.79 14.29
N GLY A 90 5.78 2.81 14.19
CA GLY A 90 6.66 1.85 14.88
C GLY A 90 7.12 0.68 14.02
N GLY A 91 6.70 0.59 12.75
CA GLY A 91 7.23 -0.39 11.79
C GLY A 91 7.00 -1.86 12.14
N GLN A 92 6.03 -2.17 13.01
CA GLN A 92 5.73 -3.56 13.34
C GLN A 92 5.14 -4.30 12.13
N PRO A 93 5.55 -5.55 11.87
CA PRO A 93 4.99 -6.35 10.80
C PRO A 93 3.52 -6.72 11.09
N LEU A 94 2.62 -6.32 10.22
CA LEU A 94 1.22 -6.72 10.23
C LEU A 94 1.01 -7.76 9.14
N PRO A 95 0.64 -9.00 9.49
CA PRO A 95 0.36 -10.03 8.50
C PRO A 95 -0.88 -9.66 7.68
N VAL A 96 -0.74 -9.68 6.36
CA VAL A 96 -1.85 -9.52 5.43
C VAL A 96 -2.59 -10.85 5.37
N THR A 97 -3.89 -10.84 5.67
CA THR A 97 -4.71 -12.04 5.77
C THR A 97 -4.91 -12.69 4.40
N SER A 98 -5.09 -11.88 3.36
CA SER A 98 -5.21 -12.37 1.99
C SER A 98 -4.63 -11.37 1.00
N VAL A 99 -3.98 -11.89 -0.04
CA VAL A 99 -3.48 -11.12 -1.19
C VAL A 99 -3.95 -11.80 -2.45
N THR A 100 -4.63 -11.06 -3.31
CA THR A 100 -5.10 -11.57 -4.59
C THR A 100 -4.70 -10.65 -5.72
N LEU A 101 -4.36 -11.24 -6.87
CA LEU A 101 -4.12 -10.57 -8.14
C LEU A 101 -5.05 -11.19 -9.19
N GLN A 102 -5.98 -10.40 -9.71
CA GLN A 102 -6.89 -10.81 -10.78
C GLN A 102 -6.71 -9.87 -11.98
N GLY A 103 -6.03 -10.36 -12.99
CA GLY A 103 -5.55 -9.51 -14.08
C GLY A 103 -4.58 -8.45 -13.53
N THR A 104 -5.00 -7.20 -13.53
CA THR A 104 -4.25 -6.09 -12.93
C THR A 104 -4.79 -5.64 -11.58
N ASN A 105 -5.91 -6.21 -11.11
CA ASN A 105 -6.52 -5.81 -9.85
C ASN A 105 -5.85 -6.52 -8.69
N VAL A 106 -5.30 -5.74 -7.77
CA VAL A 106 -4.67 -6.20 -6.54
C VAL A 106 -5.60 -5.91 -5.38
N LYS A 107 -5.87 -6.92 -4.55
CA LYS A 107 -6.61 -6.74 -3.31
C LYS A 107 -5.84 -7.36 -2.15
N MET A 108 -5.75 -6.64 -1.03
CA MET A 108 -5.14 -7.08 0.21
C MET A 108 -6.08 -6.82 1.38
N GLU A 109 -6.22 -7.80 2.28
CA GLU A 109 -7.05 -7.69 3.48
C GLU A 109 -6.21 -7.88 4.73
N LEU A 110 -6.33 -6.97 5.69
CA LEU A 110 -5.67 -6.98 6.99
C LEU A 110 -6.74 -7.04 8.08
N LYS A 111 -7.28 -8.23 8.36
CA LYS A 111 -8.40 -8.41 9.31
C LYS A 111 -8.08 -7.90 10.71
N MET A 112 -6.81 -8.02 11.15
CA MET A 112 -6.37 -7.59 12.47
C MET A 112 -6.68 -6.11 12.76
N ILE A 113 -6.65 -5.27 11.73
CA ILE A 113 -6.89 -3.82 11.84
C ILE A 113 -8.10 -3.38 11.04
N SER A 114 -8.93 -4.32 10.56
CA SER A 114 -10.08 -4.07 9.69
C SER A 114 -9.71 -3.23 8.46
N GLY A 115 -8.49 -3.45 7.93
CA GLY A 115 -7.94 -2.73 6.80
C GLY A 115 -8.10 -3.50 5.49
N THR A 116 -8.37 -2.79 4.40
CA THR A 116 -8.41 -3.32 3.04
C THR A 116 -7.72 -2.37 2.08
N TYR A 117 -6.89 -2.90 1.20
CA TYR A 117 -6.33 -2.16 0.08
C TYR A 117 -6.85 -2.76 -1.23
N GLU A 118 -7.36 -1.91 -2.09
CA GLU A 118 -7.76 -2.29 -3.44
C GLU A 118 -7.12 -1.35 -4.44
N GLY A 119 -6.37 -1.91 -5.39
CA GLY A 119 -5.62 -1.12 -6.36
C GLY A 119 -5.45 -1.81 -7.70
N LYS A 120 -4.91 -1.07 -8.64
CA LYS A 120 -4.65 -1.52 -10.00
C LYS A 120 -3.17 -1.41 -10.32
N LEU A 121 -2.58 -2.53 -10.73
CA LEU A 121 -1.19 -2.61 -11.20
C LEU A 121 -1.07 -1.90 -12.53
N SER A 122 -0.08 -1.02 -12.67
CA SER A 122 0.26 -0.36 -13.92
C SER A 122 0.77 -1.34 -14.98
N ALA A 123 0.65 -0.97 -16.25
CA ALA A 123 1.09 -1.82 -17.36
C ALA A 123 2.59 -2.13 -17.34
N ASP A 124 3.41 -1.24 -16.77
CA ASP A 124 4.85 -1.41 -16.59
C ASP A 124 5.23 -2.22 -15.33
N GLY A 125 4.23 -2.62 -14.52
CA GLY A 125 4.41 -3.38 -13.29
C GLY A 125 5.12 -2.63 -12.16
N LYS A 126 5.24 -1.29 -12.23
CA LYS A 126 6.02 -0.50 -11.27
C LYS A 126 5.20 0.21 -10.22
N THR A 127 3.90 0.38 -10.46
CA THR A 127 3.01 1.08 -9.52
C THR A 127 1.70 0.34 -9.34
N ILE A 128 1.13 0.42 -8.15
CA ILE A 128 -0.23 0.00 -7.85
C ILE A 128 -0.96 1.23 -7.34
N VAL A 129 -1.92 1.72 -8.12
CA VAL A 129 -2.75 2.88 -7.75
C VAL A 129 -4.04 2.37 -7.16
N GLY A 130 -4.37 2.77 -5.94
CA GLY A 130 -5.53 2.24 -5.25
C GLY A 130 -5.97 3.06 -4.05
N ASN A 131 -6.82 2.44 -3.24
CA ASN A 131 -7.38 3.03 -2.04
C ASN A 131 -7.15 2.10 -0.84
N TRP A 132 -6.81 2.71 0.28
CA TRP A 132 -6.80 2.09 1.60
C TRP A 132 -8.10 2.39 2.31
N SER A 133 -8.76 1.38 2.84
CA SER A 133 -10.00 1.49 3.60
C SER A 133 -9.82 0.90 5.00
N GLN A 134 -9.98 1.73 6.02
CA GLN A 134 -9.96 1.34 7.44
C GLN A 134 -11.00 2.18 8.19
N GLY A 135 -12.20 2.25 7.64
CA GLY A 135 -13.29 3.09 8.13
C GLY A 135 -14.20 3.51 6.99
N PRO A 136 -15.10 4.49 7.21
CA PRO A 136 -16.11 4.86 6.23
C PRO A 136 -15.55 5.59 5.00
N ASN A 137 -14.37 6.21 5.12
CA ASN A 137 -13.79 7.02 4.06
C ASN A 137 -12.50 6.37 3.53
N PRO A 138 -12.51 5.81 2.32
CA PRO A 138 -11.30 5.33 1.68
C PRO A 138 -10.30 6.45 1.41
N LEU A 139 -9.02 6.17 1.64
CA LEU A 139 -7.92 7.08 1.41
C LEU A 139 -7.10 6.62 0.20
N PRO A 140 -6.73 7.50 -0.72
CA PRO A 140 -5.88 7.12 -1.84
C PRO A 140 -4.50 6.71 -1.35
N LEU A 141 -3.99 5.59 -1.88
CA LEU A 141 -2.66 5.09 -1.63
C LEU A 141 -2.06 4.54 -2.91
N THR A 142 -1.01 5.18 -3.39
CA THR A 142 -0.22 4.68 -4.51
C THR A 142 1.01 3.98 -3.95
N LEU A 143 1.16 2.71 -4.31
CA LEU A 143 2.33 1.91 -3.99
C LEU A 143 3.27 1.86 -5.19
N THR A 144 4.55 2.17 -4.97
CA THR A 144 5.60 2.08 -5.97
C THR A 144 6.52 0.92 -5.62
N ARG A 145 6.94 0.16 -6.62
CA ARG A 145 7.90 -0.94 -6.46
C ARG A 145 9.24 -0.36 -6.00
N ALA A 146 9.74 -0.83 -4.87
CA ALA A 146 11.02 -0.40 -4.35
C ALA A 146 12.17 -1.02 -5.13
N THR A 147 13.28 -0.29 -5.24
CA THR A 147 14.57 -0.83 -5.67
C THR A 147 15.54 -0.81 -4.49
N PRO A 148 16.66 -1.53 -4.54
CA PRO A 148 17.65 -1.50 -3.45
C PRO A 148 18.09 -0.08 -3.05
N GLU A 149 18.07 0.87 -4.01
CA GLU A 149 18.47 2.25 -3.79
C GLU A 149 17.34 3.12 -3.21
N THR A 150 16.09 2.71 -3.40
CA THR A 150 14.90 3.50 -3.00
C THR A 150 14.14 2.90 -1.83
N GLU A 151 14.45 1.65 -1.44
CA GLU A 151 13.74 0.94 -0.36
C GLU A 151 13.87 1.70 0.96
N TRP A 152 12.72 1.96 1.58
CA TRP A 152 12.69 2.59 2.89
C TRP A 152 13.09 1.60 3.98
N SER A 153 13.97 2.04 4.88
CA SER A 153 14.34 1.25 6.04
C SER A 153 13.16 1.08 6.99
N ILE A 154 12.84 -0.17 7.31
CA ILE A 154 11.85 -0.49 8.33
C ILE A 154 12.57 -0.45 9.69
N PRO A 155 12.07 0.30 10.69
CA PRO A 155 12.64 0.31 12.03
C PRO A 155 12.75 -1.10 12.59
N ALA A 156 13.86 -1.39 13.25
CA ALA A 156 13.98 -2.65 13.98
C ALA A 156 12.89 -2.71 15.06
N PRO A 157 12.26 -3.87 15.28
CA PRO A 157 11.32 -4.03 16.38
C PRO A 157 12.02 -3.69 17.69
N PRO A 158 11.31 -3.08 18.65
CA PRO A 158 11.89 -2.84 19.97
C PRO A 158 12.37 -4.16 20.56
N PRO A 159 13.45 -4.14 21.35
CA PRO A 159 13.98 -5.34 21.96
C PRO A 159 12.87 -6.05 22.77
N VAL A 160 12.69 -7.35 22.53
CA VAL A 160 11.76 -8.15 23.32
C VAL A 160 12.28 -8.19 24.74
N ILE A 161 11.53 -7.62 25.67
CA ILE A 161 11.83 -7.74 27.12
C ILE A 161 11.45 -9.18 27.49
N PRO A 162 12.41 -10.02 27.91
CA PRO A 162 12.07 -11.39 28.30
C PRO A 162 11.06 -11.37 29.45
N PRO A 163 10.14 -12.33 29.50
CA PRO A 163 9.24 -12.47 30.64
C PRO A 163 10.04 -12.53 31.94
N MET A 164 9.52 -11.92 32.95
CA MET A 164 10.14 -11.99 34.30
C MET A 164 10.09 -13.44 34.78
N ALA A 165 11.15 -13.87 35.47
CA ALA A 165 11.17 -15.20 36.09
C ALA A 165 9.99 -15.33 37.07
N ALA A 166 9.39 -16.52 37.14
CA ALA A 166 8.17 -16.75 37.95
C ALA A 166 8.39 -16.53 39.44
N ASP A 167 9.64 -16.65 39.90
CA ASP A 167 10.09 -16.42 41.29
C ASP A 167 10.67 -15.01 41.51
N ALA A 168 10.65 -14.17 40.50
CA ALA A 168 11.15 -12.80 40.66
C ALA A 168 10.22 -12.01 41.58
N ASN A 169 10.83 -11.27 42.50
CA ASN A 169 10.14 -10.33 43.39
C ASN A 169 10.47 -8.90 42.91
N PRO A 170 9.74 -8.36 41.95
CA PRO A 170 10.04 -7.07 41.38
C PRO A 170 9.81 -5.96 42.40
N SER A 171 10.71 -5.02 42.47
CA SER A 171 10.55 -3.80 43.25
C SER A 171 10.71 -2.59 42.32
N PHE A 172 9.97 -1.54 42.56
CA PHE A 172 10.21 -0.27 41.91
C PHE A 172 11.39 0.43 42.62
N GLU A 173 12.37 0.86 41.86
CA GLU A 173 13.45 1.68 42.32
C GLU A 173 12.96 3.07 42.76
N VAL A 174 12.05 3.64 42.02
CA VAL A 174 11.35 4.90 42.30
C VAL A 174 9.91 4.80 41.83
N ALA A 175 8.99 5.21 42.65
CA ALA A 175 7.59 5.40 42.26
C ALA A 175 7.15 6.83 42.61
N THR A 176 6.54 7.52 41.65
CA THR A 176 5.99 8.87 41.85
C THR A 176 4.51 8.88 41.42
N ILE A 177 3.66 9.31 42.36
CA ILE A 177 2.22 9.48 42.10
C ILE A 177 1.93 10.98 42.17
N LYS A 178 1.28 11.50 41.11
CA LYS A 178 0.87 12.91 41.04
C LYS A 178 -0.62 12.98 40.75
N PRO A 179 -1.36 13.96 41.28
CA PRO A 179 -2.74 14.19 40.87
C PRO A 179 -2.83 14.47 39.38
N THR A 180 -3.83 13.91 38.71
CA THR A 180 -4.14 14.20 37.31
C THR A 180 -4.62 15.65 37.19
N LYS A 181 -4.25 16.33 36.11
CA LYS A 181 -4.77 17.68 35.82
C LYS A 181 -6.28 17.59 35.56
N PRO A 182 -7.07 18.58 36.04
CA PRO A 182 -8.53 18.53 35.92
C PRO A 182 -9.07 18.43 34.48
N ASP A 183 -8.31 18.92 33.52
CA ASP A 183 -8.63 18.95 32.09
C ASP A 183 -8.08 17.74 31.30
N GLU A 184 -7.33 16.85 31.95
CA GLU A 184 -6.76 15.65 31.29
C GLU A 184 -7.86 14.57 31.15
N GLN A 185 -8.32 14.38 29.92
CA GLN A 185 -9.34 13.39 29.59
C GLN A 185 -8.75 12.05 29.09
N ARG A 186 -7.48 12.04 28.70
CA ARG A 186 -6.86 10.84 28.13
C ARG A 186 -6.40 9.89 29.23
N LYS A 187 -6.76 8.62 29.07
CA LYS A 187 -6.10 7.53 29.78
C LYS A 187 -4.93 7.04 28.95
N LEU A 188 -3.76 6.94 29.55
CA LEU A 188 -2.55 6.51 28.87
C LEU A 188 -1.77 5.56 29.75
N LEU A 189 -1.23 4.50 29.14
CA LEU A 189 -0.31 3.56 29.75
C LEU A 189 0.87 3.41 28.82
N ILE A 190 2.06 3.71 29.32
CA ILE A 190 3.30 3.68 28.54
C ILE A 190 4.31 2.81 29.29
N VAL A 191 4.90 1.87 28.54
CA VAL A 191 6.07 1.10 29.00
C VAL A 191 7.25 1.45 28.10
N ARG A 192 8.29 2.03 28.66
CA ARG A 192 9.52 2.38 27.95
C ARG A 192 10.73 1.79 28.70
N GLY A 193 11.18 0.64 28.25
CA GLY A 193 12.24 -0.09 28.94
C GLY A 193 11.84 -0.40 30.38
N ARG A 194 12.53 0.22 31.36
CA ARG A 194 12.26 0.06 32.79
C ARG A 194 11.25 1.08 33.35
N LEU A 195 10.78 2.01 32.53
CA LEU A 195 9.82 3.02 32.95
C LEU A 195 8.40 2.54 32.63
N PHE A 196 7.56 2.52 33.65
CA PHE A 196 6.12 2.36 33.55
C PHE A 196 5.46 3.67 33.96
N GLU A 197 4.73 4.28 33.03
CA GLU A 197 4.07 5.57 33.22
C GLU A 197 2.58 5.44 32.86
N THR A 198 1.73 5.99 33.71
CA THR A 198 0.31 6.06 33.43
C THR A 198 -0.22 7.48 33.64
N VAL A 199 -1.23 7.87 32.86
CA VAL A 199 -1.88 9.15 32.98
C VAL A 199 -3.39 8.92 33.15
N ASN A 200 -4.02 9.62 34.06
CA ASN A 200 -5.47 9.54 34.35
C ASN A 200 -5.94 8.10 34.62
N THR A 201 -5.15 7.35 35.40
CA THR A 201 -5.37 5.93 35.68
C THR A 201 -5.64 5.75 37.16
N SER A 202 -6.72 5.06 37.49
CA SER A 202 -7.07 4.69 38.86
C SER A 202 -6.34 3.41 39.28
N LEU A 203 -6.31 3.14 40.60
CA LEU A 203 -5.78 1.89 41.12
C LEU A 203 -6.52 0.67 40.52
N ASN A 204 -7.82 0.78 40.33
CA ASN A 204 -8.63 -0.29 39.74
C ASN A 204 -8.24 -0.56 38.26
N ASP A 205 -7.92 0.50 37.51
CA ASP A 205 -7.40 0.32 36.15
C ASP A 205 -6.07 -0.46 36.17
N LEU A 206 -5.16 -0.14 37.11
CA LEU A 206 -3.88 -0.82 37.24
C LEU A 206 -4.04 -2.31 37.62
N LEU A 207 -4.95 -2.61 38.56
CA LEU A 207 -5.23 -4.00 38.97
C LEU A 207 -5.86 -4.81 37.82
N SER A 208 -6.54 -4.16 36.90
CA SER A 208 -7.14 -4.84 35.73
C SER A 208 -6.09 -5.18 34.65
N PHE A 209 -4.89 -4.63 34.73
CA PHE A 209 -3.78 -4.93 33.82
C PHE A 209 -2.81 -5.99 34.40
N ALA A 210 -2.89 -6.29 35.65
CA ALA A 210 -2.03 -7.29 36.31
C ALA A 210 -2.59 -8.70 36.17
#